data_1b9363aff60b10a4a7ff693dfb845f5f
#
_entry.id   1b9363aff60b10a4a7ff693dfb845f5f
#
_cell.length_a   1.000
_cell.length_b   1.000
_cell.length_c   1.000
_cell.angle_alpha   90.00
_cell.angle_beta   90.00
_cell.angle_gamma   90.00
#
_symmetry.space_group_name_H-M   'P 1'
#
loop_
_entity.id
_entity.type
_entity.pdbx_description
1 polymer ?
#
loop_
_entity_poly.entity_id
_entity_poly.type
_entity_poly.pdbx_seq_one_letter_code
_entity_poly.pdbx_strand_id
1 'polypeptide(L)'
;MGIGMPRIEELLIDLYGCRADLNDEGFLCKLLERAAENAGAKVLHRVAWRFSPVGISVILILSETHISIHTWPEYRYAALDIFLCGEGKNPEAAWTVIKEALKPVDFRIKRIERTVEARG
;
A
#
# COMPACT_ATOMS: atom_id res chain seq x y z
N MET A 1 -14.87 -20.49 19.16
CA MET A 1 -14.36 -19.85 18.89
C MET A 1 -14.56 -18.65 19.22
N GLY A 2 -14.14 -18.35 19.83
CA GLY A 2 -14.31 -17.06 20.19
C GLY A 2 -14.10 -16.20 19.02
N ILE A 3 -14.81 -15.25 18.96
CA ILE A 3 -14.57 -14.26 17.99
C ILE A 3 -13.46 -13.41 18.50
N GLY A 4 -12.29 -13.59 17.95
CA GLY A 4 -11.16 -12.74 18.30
C GLY A 4 -11.43 -11.31 17.86
N MET A 5 -10.80 -10.37 18.53
CA MET A 5 -10.79 -9.01 18.08
C MET A 5 -10.06 -8.94 16.73
N PRO A 6 -10.50 -8.07 15.81
CA PRO A 6 -9.82 -7.95 14.53
C PRO A 6 -8.35 -7.55 14.69
N ARG A 7 -7.51 -8.15 13.90
CA ARG A 7 -6.08 -7.83 13.87
C ARG A 7 -5.79 -7.04 12.60
N ILE A 8 -4.99 -6.04 12.76
CA ILE A 8 -4.58 -5.17 11.66
C ILE A 8 -3.10 -5.36 11.48
N GLU A 9 -2.70 -5.67 10.25
CA GLU A 9 -1.30 -5.72 9.88
C GLU A 9 -0.97 -4.53 9.00
N GLU A 10 0.09 -3.84 9.36
CA GLU A 10 0.53 -2.66 8.63
C GLU A 10 1.97 -2.84 8.21
N LEU A 11 2.22 -2.64 6.91
CA LEU A 11 3.58 -2.60 6.37
C LEU A 11 3.87 -1.17 5.98
N LEU A 12 4.89 -0.59 6.58
CA LEU A 12 5.39 0.74 6.22
C LEU A 12 6.67 0.52 5.43
N ILE A 13 6.64 0.90 4.16
CA ILE A 13 7.72 0.52 3.24
C ILE A 13 8.28 1.75 2.56
N ASP A 14 9.60 1.89 2.64
CA ASP A 14 10.33 2.88 1.87
C ASP A 14 11.00 2.16 0.70
N LEU A 15 10.77 2.65 -0.52
CA LEU A 15 11.37 2.07 -1.72
C LEU A 15 12.37 3.08 -2.28
N TYR A 16 13.59 2.62 -2.50
CA TYR A 16 14.69 3.46 -2.98
C TYR A 16 15.16 3.01 -4.35
N GLY A 17 15.48 3.97 -5.21
CA GLY A 17 16.00 3.67 -6.54
C GLY A 17 15.01 2.90 -7.40
N CYS A 18 13.74 3.27 -7.35
CA CYS A 18 12.73 2.61 -8.18
C CYS A 18 13.05 2.83 -9.65
N ARG A 19 13.02 1.74 -10.43
CA ARG A 19 13.32 1.80 -11.86
C ARG A 19 12.10 2.12 -12.72
N ALA A 20 10.91 1.92 -12.16
CA ALA A 20 9.67 2.25 -12.85
C ALA A 20 9.44 3.77 -12.86
N ASP A 21 8.55 4.21 -13.73
CA ASP A 21 8.18 5.63 -13.79
C ASP A 21 7.23 5.96 -12.63
N LEU A 22 7.75 6.64 -11.63
CA LEU A 22 6.98 7.03 -10.45
C LEU A 22 6.09 8.26 -10.68
N ASN A 23 6.09 8.80 -11.90
CA ASN A 23 5.26 9.94 -12.26
C ASN A 23 4.12 9.57 -13.21
N ASP A 24 3.84 8.29 -13.33
CA ASP A 24 2.76 7.77 -14.17
C ASP A 24 1.56 7.43 -13.30
N GLU A 25 0.60 8.34 -13.25
CA GLU A 25 -0.59 8.19 -12.41
C GLU A 25 -1.40 6.95 -12.74
N GLY A 26 -1.67 6.72 -14.02
CA GLY A 26 -2.46 5.56 -14.45
C GLY A 26 -1.80 4.24 -14.05
N PHE A 27 -0.49 4.16 -14.24
CA PHE A 27 0.28 2.98 -13.84
C PHE A 27 0.18 2.73 -12.33
N LEU A 28 0.38 3.78 -11.52
CA LEU A 28 0.36 3.63 -10.07
C LEU A 28 -1.03 3.26 -9.56
N CYS A 29 -2.08 3.84 -10.12
CA CYS A 29 -3.45 3.50 -9.75
C CYS A 29 -3.76 2.03 -10.01
N LYS A 30 -3.44 1.55 -11.22
CA LYS A 30 -3.68 0.16 -11.59
C LYS A 30 -2.84 -0.79 -10.76
N LEU A 31 -1.61 -0.39 -10.45
CA LEU A 31 -0.72 -1.20 -9.65
C LEU A 31 -1.28 -1.41 -8.24
N LEU A 32 -1.75 -0.34 -7.59
CA LEU A 32 -2.31 -0.46 -6.25
C LEU A 32 -3.60 -1.28 -6.26
N GLU A 33 -4.44 -1.13 -7.28
CA GLU A 33 -5.66 -1.92 -7.41
C GLU A 33 -5.35 -3.41 -7.56
N ARG A 34 -4.35 -3.75 -8.38
CA ARG A 34 -3.92 -5.13 -8.55
C ARG A 34 -3.34 -5.69 -7.25
N ALA A 35 -2.57 -4.87 -6.53
CA ALA A 35 -2.01 -5.29 -5.24
C ALA A 35 -3.11 -5.58 -4.23
N ALA A 36 -4.14 -4.73 -4.17
CA ALA A 36 -5.28 -4.93 -3.29
C ALA A 36 -6.01 -6.23 -3.61
N GLU A 37 -6.26 -6.49 -4.90
CA GLU A 37 -6.90 -7.74 -5.32
C GLU A 37 -6.09 -8.96 -4.90
N ASN A 38 -4.78 -8.95 -5.13
CA ASN A 38 -3.92 -10.06 -4.74
C ASN A 38 -3.88 -10.27 -3.22
N ALA A 39 -4.09 -9.21 -2.46
CA ALA A 39 -4.13 -9.31 -1.01
C ALA A 39 -5.49 -9.76 -0.48
N GLY A 40 -6.47 -9.94 -1.35
CA GLY A 40 -7.82 -10.33 -0.95
C GLY A 40 -8.65 -9.18 -0.42
N ALA A 41 -8.26 -7.95 -0.72
CA ALA A 41 -8.95 -6.75 -0.24
C ALA A 41 -9.91 -6.21 -1.29
N LYS A 42 -11.04 -5.68 -0.84
CA LYS A 42 -12.02 -5.06 -1.72
C LYS A 42 -11.78 -3.56 -1.78
N VAL A 43 -11.63 -3.03 -2.97
CA VAL A 43 -11.44 -1.60 -3.19
C VAL A 43 -12.80 -0.91 -3.17
N LEU A 44 -12.97 0.06 -2.30
CA LEU A 44 -14.21 0.85 -2.22
C LEU A 44 -14.10 2.17 -2.96
N HIS A 45 -12.93 2.80 -2.91
CA HIS A 45 -12.73 4.10 -3.54
C HIS A 45 -11.26 4.33 -3.81
N ARG A 46 -10.97 5.15 -4.82
CA ARG A 46 -9.61 5.51 -5.18
C ARG A 46 -9.50 7.03 -5.29
N VAL A 47 -8.45 7.58 -4.67
CA VAL A 47 -8.11 8.99 -4.79
C VAL A 47 -6.69 9.08 -5.33
N ALA A 48 -6.49 9.92 -6.34
CA ALA A 48 -5.17 10.17 -6.89
C ALA A 48 -4.98 11.67 -7.03
N TRP A 49 -3.78 12.13 -6.71
CA TRP A 49 -3.44 13.53 -6.85
C TRP A 49 -2.06 13.64 -7.50
N ARG A 50 -1.98 14.49 -8.51
CA ARG A 50 -0.74 14.77 -9.19
C ARG A 50 -0.21 16.10 -8.72
N PHE A 51 1.00 16.10 -8.19
CA PHE A 51 1.66 17.33 -7.74
C PHE A 51 2.40 18.00 -8.89
N SER A 52 2.58 19.31 -8.80
CA SER A 52 3.35 20.06 -9.76
C SER A 52 4.65 20.50 -9.09
N PRO A 53 5.82 20.34 -9.71
CA PRO A 53 6.02 19.86 -11.10
C PRO A 53 6.00 18.34 -11.23
N VAL A 54 6.23 17.55 -10.17
CA VAL A 54 6.20 16.08 -10.22
C VAL A 54 5.74 15.52 -8.89
N GLY A 55 5.37 14.23 -8.90
CA GLY A 55 4.98 13.51 -7.70
C GLY A 55 3.52 13.15 -7.75
N ILE A 56 3.21 12.00 -7.20
CA ILE A 56 1.84 11.46 -7.21
C ILE A 56 1.55 10.84 -5.87
N SER A 57 0.32 11.03 -5.39
CA SER A 57 -0.22 10.29 -4.26
C SER A 57 -1.42 9.51 -4.74
N VAL A 58 -1.47 8.23 -4.39
CA VAL A 58 -2.64 7.38 -4.65
C VAL A 58 -3.04 6.74 -3.33
N ILE A 59 -4.31 6.83 -3.01
CA ILE A 59 -4.86 6.21 -1.81
C ILE A 59 -6.06 5.38 -2.23
N LEU A 60 -6.01 4.09 -1.88
CA LEU A 60 -7.17 3.21 -2.04
C LEU A 60 -7.84 3.04 -0.70
N ILE A 61 -9.11 3.38 -0.64
CA ILE A 61 -9.95 3.05 0.51
C ILE A 61 -10.44 1.64 0.28
N LEU A 62 -10.11 0.76 1.20
CA LEU A 62 -10.49 -0.64 1.14
C LEU A 62 -11.59 -0.91 2.15
N SER A 63 -12.24 -2.07 2.01
CA SER A 63 -13.16 -2.50 3.04
C SER A 63 -12.37 -2.66 4.33
N GLU A 64 -12.51 -1.68 5.19
CA GLU A 64 -11.98 -1.46 6.52
C GLU A 64 -10.64 -0.76 6.63
N THR A 65 -9.82 -0.70 5.59
CA THR A 65 -8.47 -0.13 5.70
C THR A 65 -8.04 0.59 4.42
N HIS A 66 -6.74 0.64 4.16
CA HIS A 66 -6.26 1.35 2.98
C HIS A 66 -4.90 0.84 2.50
N ILE A 67 -4.59 1.16 1.24
CA ILE A 67 -3.24 1.09 0.70
C ILE A 67 -2.95 2.46 0.10
N SER A 68 -1.81 3.03 0.43
CA SER A 68 -1.43 4.32 -0.12
C SER A 68 0.01 4.34 -0.59
N ILE A 69 0.26 5.12 -1.63
CA ILE A 69 1.62 5.37 -2.11
C ILE A 69 1.79 6.86 -2.36
N HIS A 70 2.96 7.37 -2.00
CA HIS A 70 3.37 8.74 -2.30
C HIS A 70 4.71 8.67 -2.99
N THR A 71 4.88 9.38 -4.10
CA THR A 71 6.11 9.28 -4.87
C THR A 71 6.88 10.58 -4.95
N TRP A 72 8.19 10.44 -4.98
CA TRP A 72 9.15 11.51 -5.25
C TRP A 72 10.00 11.08 -6.43
N PRO A 73 9.48 11.28 -7.67
CA PRO A 73 10.17 10.79 -8.87
C PRO A 73 11.60 11.32 -9.01
N GLU A 74 11.83 12.55 -8.56
CA GLU A 74 13.15 13.19 -8.64
C GLU A 74 14.20 12.46 -7.80
N TYR A 75 13.77 11.72 -6.78
CA TYR A 75 14.65 10.91 -5.94
C TYR A 75 14.49 9.41 -6.18
N ARG A 76 13.66 9.04 -7.12
CA ARG A 76 13.29 7.63 -7.36
C ARG A 76 12.81 6.94 -6.10
N TYR A 77 12.13 7.68 -5.25
CA TYR A 77 11.69 7.23 -3.93
C TYR A 77 10.18 7.16 -3.87
N ALA A 78 9.68 6.13 -3.21
CA ALA A 78 8.26 6.00 -2.92
C ALA A 78 8.06 5.57 -1.47
N ALA A 79 7.03 6.13 -0.84
CA ALA A 79 6.60 5.73 0.49
C ALA A 79 5.28 4.99 0.34
N LEU A 80 5.24 3.76 0.85
CA LEU A 80 4.11 2.86 0.67
C LEU A 80 3.60 2.39 2.02
N ASP A 81 2.28 2.47 2.22
CA ASP A 81 1.61 1.91 3.39
C ASP A 81 0.63 0.85 2.93
N ILE A 82 0.76 -0.34 3.49
CA ILE A 82 -0.21 -1.42 3.30
C ILE A 82 -0.82 -1.71 4.65
N PHE A 83 -2.08 -1.37 4.81
CA PHE A 83 -2.78 -1.40 6.09
C PHE A 83 -4.03 -2.24 5.91
N LEU A 84 -3.98 -3.50 6.32
CA LEU A 84 -5.04 -4.48 6.08
C LEU A 84 -5.58 -5.05 7.38
N CYS A 85 -6.85 -5.38 7.37
CA CYS A 85 -7.57 -5.87 8.55
C CYS A 85 -8.33 -7.13 8.21
N GLY A 86 -8.29 -8.09 9.13
CA GLY A 86 -9.14 -9.26 9.05
C GLY A 86 -8.48 -10.48 8.45
N GLU A 87 -9.17 -11.59 8.62
CA GLU A 87 -8.74 -12.87 8.09
C GLU A 87 -8.84 -12.89 6.58
N GLY A 88 -8.00 -13.68 5.94
CA GLY A 88 -8.01 -13.82 4.49
C GLY A 88 -7.31 -12.70 3.76
N LYS A 89 -6.78 -11.71 4.47
CA LYS A 89 -6.00 -10.65 3.86
C LYS A 89 -4.52 -10.97 3.95
N ASN A 90 -3.79 -10.64 2.91
CA ASN A 90 -2.36 -10.97 2.84
C ASN A 90 -1.55 -9.74 2.41
N PRO A 91 -1.06 -8.95 3.37
CA PRO A 91 -0.26 -7.77 3.03
C PRO A 91 1.01 -8.09 2.25
N GLU A 92 1.62 -9.26 2.50
CA GLU A 92 2.82 -9.66 1.77
C GLU A 92 2.53 -9.87 0.28
N ALA A 93 1.32 -10.35 -0.06
CA ALA A 93 0.92 -10.52 -1.46
C ALA A 93 0.83 -9.16 -2.16
N ALA A 94 0.30 -8.15 -1.48
CA ALA A 94 0.25 -6.79 -2.01
C ALA A 94 1.66 -6.25 -2.22
N TRP A 95 2.54 -6.45 -1.23
CA TRP A 95 3.92 -5.99 -1.31
C TRP A 95 4.66 -6.64 -2.49
N THR A 96 4.49 -7.93 -2.67
CA THR A 96 5.14 -8.64 -3.78
C THR A 96 4.77 -8.04 -5.14
N VAL A 97 3.49 -7.75 -5.35
CA VAL A 97 3.02 -7.14 -6.60
C VAL A 97 3.70 -5.78 -6.82
N ILE A 98 3.71 -4.95 -5.79
CA ILE A 98 4.25 -3.60 -5.89
C ILE A 98 5.77 -3.62 -6.09
N LYS A 99 6.46 -4.46 -5.33
CA LYS A 99 7.91 -4.60 -5.44
C LYS A 99 8.33 -5.00 -6.86
N GLU A 100 7.66 -6.01 -7.41
CA GLU A 100 7.98 -6.50 -8.76
C GLU A 100 7.73 -5.43 -9.84
N ALA A 101 6.72 -4.59 -9.65
CA ALA A 101 6.38 -3.55 -10.62
C ALA A 101 7.29 -2.33 -10.50
N LEU A 102 7.60 -1.88 -9.30
CA LEU A 102 8.40 -0.67 -9.08
C LEU A 102 9.90 -0.91 -9.16
N LYS A 103 10.34 -2.14 -8.97
CA LYS A 103 11.75 -2.55 -9.12
C LYS A 103 12.71 -1.66 -8.34
N PRO A 104 12.57 -1.56 -7.01
CA PRO A 104 13.47 -0.76 -6.21
C PRO A 104 14.86 -1.41 -6.15
N VAL A 105 15.90 -0.58 -6.08
CA VAL A 105 17.27 -1.07 -5.83
C VAL A 105 17.39 -1.53 -4.38
N ASP A 106 16.70 -0.84 -3.47
CA ASP A 106 16.70 -1.16 -2.06
C ASP A 106 15.37 -0.79 -1.43
N PHE A 107 15.08 -1.34 -0.26
CA PHE A 107 13.84 -1.00 0.45
C PHE A 107 14.01 -1.28 1.94
N ARG A 108 13.15 -0.63 2.73
CA ARG A 108 13.05 -0.88 4.18
C ARG A 108 11.60 -1.13 4.51
N ILE A 109 11.36 -2.13 5.37
CA ILE A 109 10.01 -2.49 5.80
C ILE A 109 9.95 -2.47 7.31
N LYS A 110 8.91 -1.79 7.84
CA LYS A 110 8.52 -1.92 9.23
C LYS A 110 7.19 -2.64 9.26
N ARG A 111 7.10 -3.68 10.07
CA ARG A 111 5.86 -4.43 10.26
C ARG A 111 5.27 -4.07 11.60
N ILE A 112 4.01 -3.65 11.58
CA ILE A 112 3.31 -3.24 12.79
C ILE A 112 2.03 -4.05 12.86
N GLU A 113 1.78 -4.63 14.04
CA GLU A 113 0.55 -5.35 14.29
C GLU A 113 -0.26 -4.57 15.31
N ARG A 114 -1.53 -4.39 15.03
CA ARG A 114 -2.44 -3.68 15.92
C ARG A 114 -3.65 -4.58 16.16
N THR A 115 -4.16 -4.53 17.38
CA THR A 115 -5.36 -5.28 17.74
C THR A 115 -6.46 -4.30 18.11
N VAL A 116 -7.60 -4.45 17.49
CA VAL A 116 -8.76 -3.65 17.85
C VAL A 116 -9.29 -4.19 19.17
N GLU A 117 -9.40 -3.35 20.17
CA GLU A 117 -9.90 -3.73 21.48
C GLU A 117 -11.01 -2.78 21.92
N ALA A 118 -12.06 -3.36 22.46
CA ALA A 118 -13.10 -2.56 23.10
C ALA A 118 -12.65 -2.26 24.53
N ARG A 119 -12.54 -1.01 24.89
CA ARG A 119 -12.16 -0.58 26.23
C ARG A 119 -13.14 0.43 26.79
N GLY A 120 -13.43 0.29 28.03
CA GLY A 120 -14.37 1.15 28.74
C GLY A 120 -15.79 0.67 28.62
#